data_dd61b70fbcee13bdf5f6333026e00c92
#
_entry.id   dd61b70fbcee13bdf5f6333026e00c92
#
_cell.length_a   1.000
_cell.length_b   1.000
_cell.length_c   1.000
_cell.angle_alpha   90.00
_cell.angle_beta   90.00
_cell.angle_gamma   90.00
#
_symmetry.space_group_name_H-M   'P 1'
#
loop_
_entity.id
_entity.type
_entity.pdbx_description
1 polymer ?
#
loop_
_entity_poly.entity_id
_entity_poly.type
_entity_poly.pdbx_seq_one_letter_code
_entity_poly.pdbx_strand_id
1 'polypeptide(L)'
;MNRKFKECLLEVYLGEQAGEMIFESMLTMAEDDNQRYIFSNMLQLETEGKAIMRPLLVKLGIPIEENKSLRNQGLEIAESFKGMSFKEQFENIYQSVKNYYLPQYEELSTLVDEE
;
A
#
# COMPACT_ATOMS: atom_id res chain seq x y z
N MET A 1 18.94 -17.16 -0.35
CA MET A 1 17.93 -16.18 0.17
C MET A 1 16.80 -16.92 0.85
N ASN A 2 16.45 -16.47 2.02
CA ASN A 2 15.39 -17.05 2.85
C ASN A 2 14.03 -16.98 2.13
N ARG A 3 13.35 -18.12 2.03
CA ARG A 3 12.02 -18.21 1.41
C ARG A 3 10.98 -17.31 2.09
N LYS A 4 11.03 -17.26 3.43
CA LYS A 4 10.12 -16.43 4.20
C LYS A 4 10.34 -14.94 3.92
N PHE A 5 11.58 -14.53 3.71
CA PHE A 5 11.91 -13.17 3.33
C PHE A 5 11.26 -12.81 2.00
N LYS A 6 11.38 -13.70 0.99
CA LYS A 6 10.78 -13.47 -0.32
C LYS A 6 9.25 -13.35 -0.25
N GLU A 7 8.62 -14.23 0.54
CA GLU A 7 7.18 -14.20 0.73
C GLU A 7 6.72 -12.89 1.39
N CYS A 8 7.43 -12.47 2.43
CA CYS A 8 7.11 -11.24 3.15
C CYS A 8 7.33 -10.02 2.24
N LEU A 9 8.41 -9.99 1.47
CA LEU A 9 8.70 -8.91 0.55
C LEU A 9 7.60 -8.77 -0.50
N LEU A 10 7.15 -9.90 -1.03
CA LEU A 10 6.06 -9.91 -2.00
C LEU A 10 4.76 -9.37 -1.39
N GLU A 11 4.43 -9.78 -0.15
CA GLU A 11 3.24 -9.26 0.53
C GLU A 11 3.29 -7.75 0.71
N VAL A 12 4.45 -7.20 1.08
CA VAL A 12 4.62 -5.76 1.21
C VAL A 12 4.40 -5.06 -0.14
N TYR A 13 4.99 -5.61 -1.20
CA TYR A 13 4.82 -5.05 -2.54
C TYR A 13 3.35 -5.07 -2.99
N LEU A 14 2.65 -6.17 -2.74
CA LEU A 14 1.23 -6.29 -3.07
C LEU A 14 0.38 -5.31 -2.26
N GLY A 15 0.77 -5.07 -1.00
CA GLY A 15 0.12 -4.06 -0.17
C GLY A 15 0.27 -2.65 -0.75
N GLU A 16 1.44 -2.34 -1.32
CA GLU A 16 1.66 -1.05 -1.98
C GLU A 16 0.74 -0.89 -3.20
N GLN A 17 0.49 -1.97 -3.95
CA GLN A 17 -0.45 -1.92 -5.08
C GLN A 17 -1.88 -1.59 -4.63
N ALA A 18 -2.34 -2.24 -3.57
CA ALA A 18 -3.66 -1.97 -3.02
C ALA A 18 -3.76 -0.54 -2.50
N GLY A 19 -2.73 -0.09 -1.77
CA GLY A 19 -2.67 1.28 -1.24
C GLY A 19 -2.69 2.33 -2.36
N GLU A 20 -1.95 2.08 -3.43
CA GLU A 20 -1.93 2.98 -4.58
C GLU A 20 -3.35 3.16 -5.15
N MET A 21 -4.09 2.07 -5.32
CA MET A 21 -5.46 2.13 -5.84
C MET A 21 -6.42 2.84 -4.87
N ILE A 22 -6.26 2.59 -3.56
CA ILE A 22 -7.06 3.26 -2.54
C ILE A 22 -6.88 4.77 -2.64
N PHE A 23 -5.63 5.24 -2.64
CA PHE A 23 -5.36 6.68 -2.63
C PHE A 23 -5.68 7.35 -3.97
N GLU A 24 -5.50 6.65 -5.08
CA GLU A 24 -5.93 7.16 -6.38
C GLU A 24 -7.44 7.40 -6.39
N SER A 25 -8.21 6.45 -5.88
CA SER A 25 -9.67 6.57 -5.79
C SER A 25 -10.10 7.67 -4.83
N MET A 26 -9.42 7.79 -3.68
CA MET A 26 -9.72 8.84 -2.71
C MET A 26 -9.39 10.23 -3.26
N LEU A 27 -8.32 10.34 -4.05
CA LEU A 27 -7.98 11.59 -4.73
C LEU A 27 -9.10 12.02 -5.66
N THR A 28 -9.68 11.07 -6.40
CA THR A 28 -10.81 11.33 -7.30
C THR A 28 -12.05 11.81 -6.53
N MET A 29 -12.25 11.33 -5.31
CA MET A 29 -13.39 11.68 -4.47
C MET A 29 -13.16 12.89 -3.57
N ALA A 30 -11.96 13.49 -3.60
CA ALA A 30 -11.63 14.61 -2.74
C ALA A 30 -12.53 15.82 -3.02
N GLU A 31 -12.95 16.49 -1.94
CA GLU A 31 -13.92 17.58 -2.00
C GLU A 31 -13.27 18.96 -2.10
N ASP A 32 -12.01 19.10 -1.67
CA ASP A 32 -11.31 20.39 -1.68
C ASP A 32 -9.82 20.21 -1.99
N ASP A 33 -9.14 21.33 -2.18
CA ASP A 33 -7.74 21.33 -2.55
C ASP A 33 -6.82 20.74 -1.48
N ASN A 34 -7.17 20.93 -0.20
CA ASN A 34 -6.39 20.39 0.90
C ASN A 34 -6.44 18.86 0.90
N GLN A 35 -7.63 18.30 0.70
CA GLN A 35 -7.80 16.84 0.61
C GLN A 35 -7.06 16.30 -0.60
N ARG A 36 -7.16 16.98 -1.76
CA ARG A 36 -6.44 16.57 -2.97
C ARG A 36 -4.93 16.56 -2.75
N TYR A 37 -4.41 17.57 -2.06
CA TYR A 37 -2.99 17.65 -1.74
C TYR A 37 -2.55 16.46 -0.88
N ILE A 38 -3.30 16.17 0.17
CA ILE A 38 -2.98 15.08 1.10
C ILE A 38 -3.02 13.73 0.40
N PHE A 39 -4.11 13.44 -0.33
CA PHE A 39 -4.23 12.14 -1.01
C PHE A 39 -3.23 11.97 -2.14
N SER A 40 -2.87 13.04 -2.86
CA SER A 40 -1.85 12.94 -3.90
C SER A 40 -0.49 12.64 -3.30
N ASN A 41 -0.16 13.18 -2.13
CA ASN A 41 1.08 12.85 -1.43
C ASN A 41 1.10 11.40 -0.96
N MET A 42 -0.02 10.90 -0.45
CA MET A 42 -0.12 9.50 -0.02
C MET A 42 0.01 8.54 -1.21
N LEU A 43 -0.61 8.89 -2.34
CA LEU A 43 -0.47 8.12 -3.58
C LEU A 43 0.99 8.10 -4.04
N GLN A 44 1.67 9.23 -3.98
CA GLN A 44 3.08 9.34 -4.35
C GLN A 44 3.94 8.39 -3.50
N LEU A 45 3.70 8.34 -2.19
CA LEU A 45 4.46 7.46 -1.31
C LEU A 45 4.30 5.98 -1.67
N GLU A 46 3.08 5.56 -2.02
CA GLU A 46 2.83 4.19 -2.44
C GLU A 46 3.55 3.85 -3.75
N THR A 47 3.51 4.78 -4.69
CA THR A 47 4.18 4.62 -5.99
C THR A 47 5.70 4.55 -5.82
N GLU A 48 6.27 5.41 -4.97
CA GLU A 48 7.71 5.40 -4.67
C GLU A 48 8.12 4.10 -3.98
N GLY A 49 7.29 3.60 -3.07
CA GLY A 49 7.54 2.33 -2.41
C GLY A 49 7.67 1.18 -3.40
N LYS A 50 6.75 1.11 -4.36
CA LYS A 50 6.80 0.12 -5.43
C LYS A 50 8.07 0.27 -6.27
N ALA A 51 8.43 1.50 -6.63
CA ALA A 51 9.60 1.78 -7.46
C ALA A 51 10.90 1.36 -6.78
N ILE A 52 10.99 1.58 -5.47
CA ILE A 52 12.16 1.19 -4.67
C ILE A 52 12.29 -0.33 -4.60
N MET A 53 11.17 -1.04 -4.48
CA MET A 53 11.18 -2.50 -4.32
C MET A 53 11.45 -3.27 -5.61
N ARG A 54 11.08 -2.72 -6.77
CA ARG A 54 11.17 -3.43 -8.04
C ARG A 54 12.56 -3.98 -8.37
N PRO A 55 13.65 -3.20 -8.25
CA PRO A 55 14.97 -3.76 -8.56
C PRO A 55 15.34 -4.95 -7.68
N LEU A 56 14.95 -4.93 -6.42
CA LEU A 56 15.20 -6.04 -5.50
C LEU A 56 14.39 -7.27 -5.90
N LEU A 57 13.13 -7.10 -6.28
CA LEU A 57 12.28 -8.20 -6.73
C LEU A 57 12.87 -8.86 -7.97
N VAL A 58 13.35 -8.07 -8.93
CA VAL A 58 14.00 -8.58 -10.14
C VAL A 58 15.24 -9.39 -9.77
N LYS A 59 16.08 -8.87 -8.88
CA LYS A 59 17.30 -9.56 -8.44
C LYS A 59 17.00 -10.90 -7.79
N LEU A 60 15.88 -11.01 -7.08
CA LEU A 60 15.48 -12.23 -6.38
C LEU A 60 14.67 -13.19 -7.26
N GLY A 61 14.41 -12.82 -8.52
CA GLY A 61 13.63 -13.64 -9.42
C GLY A 61 12.13 -13.67 -9.13
N ILE A 62 11.64 -12.68 -8.41
CA ILE A 62 10.21 -12.57 -8.08
C ILE A 62 9.50 -11.80 -9.21
N PRO A 63 8.44 -12.37 -9.81
CA PRO A 63 7.73 -11.67 -10.88
C PRO A 63 7.15 -10.34 -10.43
N ILE A 64 7.29 -9.32 -11.28
CA ILE A 64 6.67 -8.02 -11.06
C ILE A 64 5.40 -7.98 -11.89
N GLU A 65 4.26 -8.16 -11.25
CA GLU A 65 2.96 -8.17 -11.93
C GLU A 65 1.98 -7.27 -11.18
N GLU A 66 1.16 -6.55 -11.95
CA GLU A 66 0.04 -5.82 -11.38
C GLU A 66 -1.09 -6.80 -11.14
N ASN A 67 -1.52 -6.91 -9.90
CA ASN A 67 -2.54 -7.86 -9.50
C ASN A 67 -3.91 -7.21 -9.53
N LYS A 68 -4.75 -7.59 -10.51
CA LYS A 68 -6.08 -7.02 -10.69
C LYS A 68 -6.98 -7.24 -9.49
N SER A 69 -6.84 -8.39 -8.83
CA SER A 69 -7.64 -8.69 -7.62
C SER A 69 -7.33 -7.71 -6.51
N LEU A 70 -6.05 -7.39 -6.29
CA LEU A 70 -5.65 -6.42 -5.27
C LEU A 70 -6.08 -5.00 -5.62
N ARG A 71 -6.00 -4.64 -6.91
CA ARG A 71 -6.48 -3.33 -7.35
C ARG A 71 -7.99 -3.22 -7.12
N ASN A 72 -8.73 -4.28 -7.39
CA ASN A 72 -10.17 -4.31 -7.13
C ASN A 72 -10.48 -4.23 -5.64
N GLN A 73 -9.70 -4.89 -4.79
CA GLN A 73 -9.82 -4.77 -3.34
C GLN A 73 -9.62 -3.34 -2.89
N GLY A 74 -8.61 -2.66 -3.45
CA GLY A 74 -8.36 -1.25 -3.16
C GLY A 74 -9.54 -0.37 -3.55
N LEU A 75 -10.13 -0.62 -4.72
CA LEU A 75 -11.33 0.09 -5.15
C LEU A 75 -12.51 -0.13 -4.21
N GLU A 76 -12.71 -1.37 -3.77
CA GLU A 76 -13.79 -1.70 -2.84
C GLU A 76 -13.61 -1.00 -1.50
N ILE A 77 -12.37 -0.96 -1.00
CA ILE A 77 -12.07 -0.25 0.25
C ILE A 77 -12.36 1.23 0.09
N ALA A 78 -11.92 1.84 -1.01
CA ALA A 78 -12.18 3.26 -1.28
C ALA A 78 -13.68 3.54 -1.41
N GLU A 79 -14.42 2.66 -2.06
CA GLU A 79 -15.89 2.78 -2.16
C GLU A 79 -16.55 2.76 -0.79
N SER A 80 -16.02 1.95 0.14
CA SER A 80 -16.57 1.87 1.49
C SER A 80 -16.41 3.18 2.26
N PHE A 81 -15.50 4.06 1.81
CA PHE A 81 -15.26 5.36 2.45
C PHE A 81 -16.22 6.46 1.95
N LYS A 82 -16.99 6.18 0.91
CA LYS A 82 -17.99 7.14 0.44
C LYS A 82 -19.00 7.44 1.53
N GLY A 83 -19.32 8.72 1.72
CA GLY A 83 -20.24 9.13 2.75
C GLY A 83 -19.62 9.33 4.13
N MET A 84 -18.37 8.92 4.32
CA MET A 84 -17.63 9.16 5.56
C MET A 84 -17.05 10.57 5.54
N SER A 85 -16.93 11.19 6.72
CA SER A 85 -16.19 12.44 6.84
C SER A 85 -14.71 12.20 6.60
N PHE A 86 -13.97 13.25 6.26
CA PHE A 86 -12.53 13.18 6.09
C PHE A 86 -11.85 12.59 7.33
N LYS A 87 -12.29 13.00 8.52
CA LYS A 87 -11.78 12.47 9.78
C LYS A 87 -12.01 10.95 9.90
N GLU A 88 -13.21 10.50 9.57
CA GLU A 88 -13.53 9.07 9.62
C GLU A 88 -12.69 8.26 8.62
N GLN A 89 -12.49 8.80 7.42
CA GLN A 89 -11.65 8.17 6.41
C GLN A 89 -10.22 7.98 6.94
N PHE A 90 -9.64 9.02 7.52
CA PHE A 90 -8.29 8.94 8.08
C PHE A 90 -8.19 8.02 9.27
N GLU A 91 -9.23 7.97 10.11
CA GLU A 91 -9.27 7.04 11.23
C GLU A 91 -9.21 5.59 10.74
N ASN A 92 -9.96 5.27 9.69
CA ASN A 92 -9.93 3.93 9.10
C ASN A 92 -8.57 3.61 8.48
N ILE A 93 -7.97 4.56 7.78
CA ILE A 93 -6.64 4.41 7.19
C ILE A 93 -5.61 4.16 8.31
N TYR A 94 -5.66 4.95 9.38
CA TYR A 94 -4.75 4.81 10.51
C TYR A 94 -4.85 3.43 11.12
N GLN A 95 -6.06 2.92 11.35
CA GLN A 95 -6.26 1.59 11.93
C GLN A 95 -5.70 0.50 11.00
N SER A 96 -5.88 0.65 9.69
CA SER A 96 -5.35 -0.31 8.71
C SER A 96 -3.83 -0.34 8.74
N VAL A 97 -3.19 0.84 8.77
CA VAL A 97 -1.72 0.95 8.82
C VAL A 97 -1.20 0.32 10.11
N LYS A 98 -1.79 0.68 11.25
CA LYS A 98 -1.35 0.21 12.56
C LYS A 98 -1.50 -1.31 12.72
N ASN A 99 -2.63 -1.86 12.28
CA ASN A 99 -2.99 -3.23 12.58
C ASN A 99 -2.58 -4.24 11.51
N TYR A 100 -2.31 -3.79 10.29
CA TYR A 100 -2.02 -4.68 9.17
C TYR A 100 -0.69 -4.38 8.49
N TYR A 101 -0.50 -3.17 8.00
CA TYR A 101 0.68 -2.85 7.19
C TYR A 101 1.95 -2.69 8.00
N LEU A 102 1.90 -2.00 9.13
CA LEU A 102 3.08 -1.79 9.97
C LEU A 102 3.69 -3.08 10.47
N PRO A 103 2.88 -4.07 10.96
CA PRO A 103 3.45 -5.37 11.35
C PRO A 103 4.16 -6.08 10.21
N GLN A 104 3.70 -5.96 8.97
CA GLN A 104 4.36 -6.57 7.83
C GLN A 104 5.75 -5.96 7.60
N TYR A 105 5.88 -4.65 7.71
CA TYR A 105 7.17 -3.97 7.58
C TYR A 105 8.11 -4.34 8.71
N GLU A 106 7.60 -4.46 9.92
CA GLU A 106 8.40 -4.89 11.08
C GLU A 106 8.94 -6.30 10.89
N GLU A 107 8.10 -7.22 10.41
CA GLU A 107 8.50 -8.58 10.12
C GLU A 107 9.58 -8.62 9.04
N LEU A 108 9.40 -7.86 7.96
CA LEU A 108 10.36 -7.78 6.87
C LEU A 108 11.71 -7.30 7.37
N SER A 109 11.73 -6.27 8.22
CA SER A 109 12.96 -5.74 8.82
C SER A 109 13.70 -6.81 9.62
N THR A 110 12.96 -7.59 10.40
CA THR A 110 13.53 -8.68 11.19
C THR A 110 14.18 -9.73 10.29
N LEU A 111 13.52 -10.09 9.19
CA LEU A 111 14.02 -11.10 8.26
C LEU A 111 15.27 -10.63 7.51
N VAL A 112 15.36 -9.34 7.22
CA VAL A 112 16.57 -8.76 6.61
C VAL A 112 17.75 -8.88 7.56
N ASP A 113 17.55 -8.62 8.85
CA ASP A 113 18.60 -8.70 9.85
C ASP A 113 19.12 -10.12 10.03
N GLU A 114 18.33 -11.14 9.73
CA GLU A 114 18.74 -12.54 9.78
C GLU A 114 19.56 -12.98 8.60
N GLU A 115 19.55 -12.21 7.52
CA GLU A 115 20.33 -12.48 6.32
C GLU A 115 21.77 -11.98 6.47
#